data_0ce7d5a26c6d47bda387c579c244a8d0
#
_entry.id   0ce7d5a26c6d47bda387c579c244a8d0
#
_cell.length_a   1.000
_cell.length_b   1.000
_cell.length_c   1.000
_cell.angle_alpha   90.00
_cell.angle_beta   90.00
_cell.angle_gamma   90.00
#
_symmetry.space_group_name_H-M   'P 1'
#
loop_
_entity.id
_entity.type
_entity.pdbx_description
1 polymer ?
#
loop_
_entity_poly.entity_id
_entity_poly.type
_entity_poly.pdbx_seq_one_letter_code
_entity_poly.pdbx_strand_id
1 'polypeptide(L)'
;ADPGLYNLESAIAHSSNTYFLNVMDKIATSGKLNTWSRLAKDFGLGVPNQIDLPSANRGILPDSAYLDSRFGKNKWGLGDVLQFGIGQGLVSASPLQIAQMTSSIVNGGYKIEPHLLRAIQRADGSIEQNNKPKEKIDWVKEEYLNAVKKGMRRNVLEGSGRFYAAIPDIEVAGKTGTAQNPLGFSHGWYTSFAPADNPEIVVTVFLENAGFASISAVPVASLILEKYLKGEVKRDWLVNYVLNFVPKEDNSQASASVNE
;
A
#
# COMPACT_ATOMS: atom_id res chain seq x y z
N ALA A 1 13.32 -18.02 2.47
CA ALA A 1 13.48 -17.31 1.20
C ALA A 1 14.96 -17.29 0.87
N ASP A 2 15.32 -17.67 -0.36
CA ASP A 2 16.69 -17.65 -0.86
C ASP A 2 17.22 -16.19 -0.76
N PRO A 3 18.40 -15.94 -0.16
CA PRO A 3 19.01 -14.63 -0.09
C PRO A 3 19.59 -14.16 -1.43
N GLY A 4 18.99 -14.56 -2.55
CA GLY A 4 19.41 -14.23 -3.89
C GLY A 4 19.57 -12.72 -4.14
N LEU A 5 20.25 -12.36 -5.22
CA LEU A 5 20.42 -10.97 -5.65
C LEU A 5 19.07 -10.42 -6.14
N TYR A 6 18.40 -9.64 -5.29
CA TYR A 6 17.18 -8.94 -5.64
C TYR A 6 17.48 -7.59 -6.31
N ASN A 7 16.86 -7.32 -7.45
CA ASN A 7 16.64 -5.97 -7.95
C ASN A 7 15.31 -5.43 -7.38
N LEU A 8 14.97 -4.18 -7.68
CA LEU A 8 13.76 -3.55 -7.16
C LEU A 8 12.48 -4.33 -7.54
N GLU A 9 12.35 -4.76 -8.79
CA GLU A 9 11.16 -5.47 -9.28
C GLU A 9 10.98 -6.82 -8.54
N SER A 10 12.04 -7.62 -8.42
CA SER A 10 11.99 -8.89 -7.69
C SER A 10 11.80 -8.69 -6.19
N ALA A 11 12.38 -7.64 -5.61
CA ALA A 11 12.17 -7.32 -4.19
C ALA A 11 10.71 -6.96 -3.90
N ILE A 12 10.04 -6.22 -4.77
CA ILE A 12 8.61 -5.94 -4.67
C ILE A 12 7.79 -7.22 -4.85
N ALA A 13 8.11 -8.02 -5.89
CA ALA A 13 7.41 -9.25 -6.21
C ALA A 13 7.37 -10.23 -5.03
N HIS A 14 8.52 -10.47 -4.42
CA HIS A 14 8.68 -11.43 -3.31
C HIS A 14 8.59 -10.79 -1.92
N SER A 15 8.30 -9.49 -1.84
CA SER A 15 8.18 -8.77 -0.55
C SER A 15 9.42 -8.92 0.33
N SER A 16 10.61 -8.67 -0.25
CA SER A 16 11.89 -8.87 0.43
C SER A 16 12.14 -7.81 1.49
N ASN A 17 11.93 -8.15 2.76
CA ASN A 17 12.25 -7.28 3.88
C ASN A 17 13.73 -6.88 3.89
N THR A 18 14.63 -7.85 3.69
CA THR A 18 16.08 -7.61 3.67
C THR A 18 16.47 -6.53 2.65
N TYR A 19 15.87 -6.56 1.45
CA TYR A 19 16.13 -5.54 0.43
C TYR A 19 15.75 -4.13 0.93
N PHE A 20 14.52 -3.98 1.43
CA PHE A 20 14.02 -2.66 1.84
C PHE A 20 14.62 -2.16 3.16
N LEU A 21 14.98 -3.06 4.08
CA LEU A 21 15.78 -2.71 5.26
C LEU A 21 17.16 -2.17 4.86
N ASN A 22 17.85 -2.80 3.89
CA ASN A 22 19.13 -2.32 3.36
C ASN A 22 18.99 -0.97 2.61
N VAL A 23 17.87 -0.75 1.91
CA VAL A 23 17.59 0.57 1.30
C VAL A 23 17.43 1.63 2.38
N MET A 24 16.67 1.31 3.45
CA MET A 24 16.45 2.26 4.54
C MET A 24 17.74 2.52 5.35
N ASP A 25 18.57 1.50 5.54
CA ASP A 25 19.91 1.67 6.14
C ASP A 25 20.74 2.70 5.37
N LYS A 26 20.81 2.55 4.04
CA LYS A 26 21.53 3.52 3.19
C LYS A 26 20.94 4.93 3.26
N ILE A 27 19.63 5.06 3.34
CA ILE A 27 18.94 6.36 3.50
C ILE A 27 19.32 6.99 4.83
N ALA A 28 19.23 6.23 5.92
CA ALA A 28 19.48 6.71 7.27
C ALA A 28 20.96 7.08 7.46
N THR A 29 21.89 6.19 7.08
CA THR A 29 23.34 6.39 7.25
C THR A 29 23.89 7.52 6.37
N SER A 30 23.23 7.83 5.25
CA SER A 30 23.57 9.01 4.42
C SER A 30 22.88 10.30 4.87
N GLY A 31 22.20 10.33 6.02
CA GLY A 31 21.52 11.51 6.55
C GLY A 31 20.29 11.95 5.75
N LYS A 32 19.68 11.06 4.95
CA LYS A 32 18.58 11.38 4.03
C LYS A 32 17.19 11.02 4.56
N LEU A 33 17.04 10.78 5.87
CA LEU A 33 15.74 10.45 6.46
C LEU A 33 14.67 11.52 6.16
N ASN A 34 15.01 12.80 6.33
CA ASN A 34 14.08 13.90 6.05
C ASN A 34 13.72 14.00 4.56
N THR A 35 14.67 13.70 3.67
CA THR A 35 14.40 13.63 2.25
C THR A 35 13.43 12.50 1.93
N TRP A 36 13.64 11.31 2.47
CA TRP A 36 12.73 10.17 2.32
C TRP A 36 11.32 10.51 2.82
N SER A 37 11.19 11.07 4.02
CA SER A 37 9.90 11.48 4.57
C SER A 37 9.20 12.51 3.68
N ARG A 38 9.92 13.53 3.19
CA ARG A 38 9.37 14.53 2.27
C ARG A 38 8.86 13.90 0.97
N LEU A 39 9.68 13.04 0.34
CA LEU A 39 9.30 12.39 -0.93
C LEU A 39 8.08 11.48 -0.76
N ALA A 40 7.94 10.80 0.37
CA ALA A 40 6.77 9.96 0.65
C ALA A 40 5.50 10.81 0.94
N LYS A 41 5.66 12.00 1.53
CA LYS A 41 4.56 12.97 1.69
C LYS A 41 4.01 13.46 0.34
N ASP A 42 4.84 13.55 -0.69
CA ASP A 42 4.40 13.92 -2.04
C ASP A 42 3.41 12.89 -2.64
N PHE A 43 3.44 11.64 -2.18
CA PHE A 43 2.47 10.60 -2.52
C PHE A 43 1.26 10.52 -1.55
N GLY A 44 1.12 11.47 -0.64
CA GLY A 44 -0.02 11.55 0.29
C GLY A 44 0.18 10.84 1.62
N LEU A 45 1.35 10.24 1.90
CA LEU A 45 1.61 9.59 3.19
C LEU A 45 1.95 10.62 4.27
N GLY A 46 1.42 10.42 5.48
CA GLY A 46 1.74 11.28 6.63
C GLY A 46 1.20 12.72 6.55
N VAL A 47 0.35 13.02 5.57
CA VAL A 47 -0.32 14.32 5.40
C VAL A 47 -1.82 14.16 5.55
N PRO A 48 -2.57 15.21 5.97
CA PRO A 48 -4.02 15.15 5.99
C PRO A 48 -4.59 14.86 4.60
N ASN A 49 -5.49 13.89 4.49
CA ASN A 49 -6.27 13.72 3.27
C ASN A 49 -7.21 14.90 3.13
N GLN A 50 -7.21 15.54 1.95
CA GLN A 50 -8.13 16.64 1.63
C GLN A 50 -9.48 16.10 1.10
N ILE A 51 -9.96 14.99 1.69
CA ILE A 51 -11.27 14.45 1.34
C ILE A 51 -12.37 15.31 1.96
N ASP A 52 -13.48 15.45 1.26
CA ASP A 52 -14.69 16.17 1.68
C ASP A 52 -15.48 15.42 2.78
N LEU A 53 -14.75 14.98 3.83
CA LEU A 53 -15.26 14.38 5.06
C LEU A 53 -14.72 15.13 6.29
N PRO A 54 -15.49 15.21 7.39
CA PRO A 54 -15.16 16.02 8.56
C PRO A 54 -13.85 15.65 9.28
N SER A 55 -13.41 14.41 9.17
CA SER A 55 -12.17 13.94 9.82
C SER A 55 -11.48 12.89 8.98
N ALA A 56 -10.25 13.19 8.57
CA ALA A 56 -9.38 12.23 7.89
C ALA A 56 -8.09 12.07 8.70
N ASN A 57 -7.78 10.82 9.07
CA ASN A 57 -6.55 10.52 9.78
C ASN A 57 -5.35 10.72 8.81
N ARG A 58 -4.38 11.55 9.24
CA ARG A 58 -3.17 11.82 8.45
C ARG A 58 -2.11 10.72 8.49
N GLY A 59 -2.29 9.70 9.34
CA GLY A 59 -1.23 8.72 9.60
C GLY A 59 0.02 9.35 10.24
N ILE A 60 1.08 8.59 10.30
CA ILE A 60 2.38 9.04 10.82
C ILE A 60 3.46 8.63 9.81
N LEU A 61 4.24 9.61 9.36
CA LEU A 61 5.45 9.40 8.56
C LEU A 61 6.60 10.14 9.24
N PRO A 62 7.42 9.45 10.03
CA PRO A 62 8.44 10.08 10.85
C PRO A 62 9.52 10.76 10.01
N ASP A 63 9.97 11.91 10.49
CA ASP A 63 11.19 12.60 10.11
C ASP A 63 12.05 12.83 11.38
N SER A 64 13.22 13.44 11.24
CA SER A 64 14.12 13.66 12.39
C SER A 64 13.47 14.53 13.48
N ALA A 65 12.66 15.52 13.10
CA ALA A 65 11.98 16.39 14.07
C ALA A 65 10.93 15.61 14.87
N TYR A 66 10.19 14.72 14.21
CA TYR A 66 9.24 13.82 14.88
C TYR A 66 9.96 12.89 15.88
N LEU A 67 11.09 12.29 15.47
CA LEU A 67 11.86 11.39 16.32
C LEU A 67 12.46 12.14 17.51
N ASP A 68 13.02 13.34 17.29
CA ASP A 68 13.54 14.21 18.36
C ASP A 68 12.44 14.57 19.37
N SER A 69 11.22 14.85 18.90
CA SER A 69 10.09 15.16 19.79
C SER A 69 9.64 13.96 20.63
N ARG A 70 9.75 12.75 20.07
CA ARG A 70 9.26 11.53 20.71
C ARG A 70 10.29 10.92 21.68
N PHE A 71 11.54 10.86 21.28
CA PHE A 71 12.61 10.18 22.03
C PHE A 71 13.56 11.15 22.74
N GLY A 72 13.56 12.40 22.33
CA GLY A 72 14.54 13.41 22.73
C GLY A 72 15.65 13.58 21.68
N LYS A 73 16.17 14.80 21.59
CA LYS A 73 17.21 15.16 20.60
C LYS A 73 18.43 14.24 20.73
N ASN A 74 18.85 13.65 19.62
CA ASN A 74 19.96 12.70 19.52
C ASN A 74 19.82 11.42 20.38
N LYS A 75 18.60 11.02 20.76
CA LYS A 75 18.33 9.80 21.55
C LYS A 75 17.71 8.67 20.73
N TRP A 76 17.60 8.82 19.44
CA TRP A 76 17.16 7.79 18.51
C TRP A 76 18.33 7.41 17.57
N GLY A 77 18.26 6.23 16.98
CA GLY A 77 19.32 5.70 16.13
C GLY A 77 18.83 4.87 14.97
N LEU A 78 19.75 4.19 14.32
CA LEU A 78 19.47 3.39 13.13
C LEU A 78 18.38 2.33 13.37
N GLY A 79 18.40 1.66 14.52
CA GLY A 79 17.41 0.64 14.88
C GLY A 79 15.98 1.15 14.87
N ASP A 80 15.76 2.42 15.28
CA ASP A 80 14.43 3.04 15.31
C ASP A 80 13.87 3.33 13.91
N VAL A 81 14.73 3.52 12.91
CA VAL A 81 14.32 3.93 11.56
C VAL A 81 14.31 2.78 10.54
N LEU A 82 15.05 1.69 10.77
CA LEU A 82 15.12 0.58 9.81
C LEU A 82 13.75 0.02 9.48
N GLN A 83 12.88 -0.12 10.47
CA GLN A 83 11.52 -0.64 10.31
C GLN A 83 10.66 0.20 9.36
N PHE A 84 10.97 1.48 9.15
CA PHE A 84 10.23 2.35 8.21
C PHE A 84 10.37 1.87 6.77
N GLY A 85 11.50 1.23 6.43
CA GLY A 85 11.74 0.66 5.11
C GLY A 85 10.76 -0.44 4.70
N ILE A 86 10.13 -1.08 5.67
CA ILE A 86 9.12 -2.13 5.47
C ILE A 86 7.71 -1.71 5.93
N GLY A 87 7.51 -0.42 6.22
CA GLY A 87 6.20 0.11 6.64
C GLY A 87 5.79 -0.29 8.06
N GLN A 88 6.76 -0.57 8.94
CA GLN A 88 6.56 -0.95 10.33
C GLN A 88 7.10 0.11 11.29
N GLY A 89 7.08 -0.18 12.59
CA GLY A 89 7.53 0.72 13.64
C GLY A 89 6.56 1.89 13.83
N LEU A 90 7.04 3.13 13.70
CA LEU A 90 6.21 4.33 13.90
C LEU A 90 5.45 4.78 12.63
N VAL A 91 5.66 4.13 11.49
CA VAL A 91 4.92 4.45 10.26
C VAL A 91 3.49 3.99 10.40
N SER A 92 2.54 4.87 10.11
CA SER A 92 1.13 4.50 9.97
C SER A 92 0.49 5.23 8.79
N ALA A 93 -0.41 4.56 8.10
CA ALA A 93 -1.15 5.11 6.97
C ALA A 93 -2.60 4.60 6.98
N SER A 94 -3.52 5.42 6.50
CA SER A 94 -4.89 4.98 6.26
C SER A 94 -5.01 4.20 4.95
N PRO A 95 -6.03 3.34 4.78
CA PRO A 95 -6.30 2.69 3.49
C PRO A 95 -6.44 3.68 2.33
N LEU A 96 -7.03 4.84 2.59
CA LEU A 96 -7.17 5.90 1.60
C LEU A 96 -5.82 6.46 1.16
N GLN A 97 -4.86 6.66 2.07
CA GLN A 97 -3.51 7.12 1.73
C GLN A 97 -2.76 6.10 0.87
N ILE A 98 -2.91 4.80 1.16
CA ILE A 98 -2.32 3.75 0.33
C ILE A 98 -2.97 3.73 -1.06
N ALA A 99 -4.29 3.92 -1.16
CA ALA A 99 -4.98 4.04 -2.44
C ALA A 99 -4.52 5.27 -3.23
N GLN A 100 -4.36 6.43 -2.59
CA GLN A 100 -3.83 7.66 -3.20
C GLN A 100 -2.40 7.45 -3.73
N MET A 101 -1.52 6.91 -2.91
CA MET A 101 -0.14 6.59 -3.31
C MET A 101 -0.12 5.67 -4.53
N THR A 102 -0.88 4.57 -4.48
CA THR A 102 -0.96 3.63 -5.60
C THR A 102 -1.53 4.30 -6.85
N SER A 103 -2.57 5.11 -6.72
CA SER A 103 -3.16 5.87 -7.83
C SER A 103 -2.16 6.84 -8.44
N SER A 104 -1.36 7.53 -7.62
CA SER A 104 -0.30 8.42 -8.13
C SER A 104 0.82 7.66 -8.86
N ILE A 105 1.12 6.43 -8.45
CA ILE A 105 2.08 5.56 -9.15
C ILE A 105 1.55 5.17 -10.54
N VAL A 106 0.27 4.82 -10.65
CA VAL A 106 -0.27 4.26 -11.90
C VAL A 106 -0.76 5.31 -12.89
N ASN A 107 -1.03 6.52 -12.45
CA ASN A 107 -1.51 7.62 -13.30
C ASN A 107 -0.39 8.50 -13.90
N GLY A 108 0.88 8.08 -13.78
CA GLY A 108 2.01 8.83 -14.31
C GLY A 108 2.62 9.86 -13.34
N GLY A 109 2.37 9.73 -12.03
CA GLY A 109 2.93 10.59 -10.99
C GLY A 109 2.12 11.85 -10.70
N TYR A 110 0.83 11.86 -11.02
CA TYR A 110 -0.05 12.94 -10.62
C TYR A 110 -0.62 12.69 -9.22
N LYS A 111 -0.62 13.72 -8.38
CA LYS A 111 -1.26 13.66 -7.06
C LYS A 111 -2.76 13.46 -7.21
N ILE A 112 -3.33 12.72 -6.27
CA ILE A 112 -4.77 12.48 -6.19
C ILE A 112 -5.33 13.20 -4.97
N GLU A 113 -6.30 14.07 -5.20
CA GLU A 113 -7.16 14.61 -4.14
C GLU A 113 -8.46 13.79 -4.10
N PRO A 114 -8.63 12.91 -3.09
CA PRO A 114 -9.84 12.12 -2.99
C PRO A 114 -11.04 13.01 -2.67
N HIS A 115 -12.20 12.69 -3.26
CA HIS A 115 -13.45 13.40 -2.99
C HIS A 115 -14.65 12.46 -3.20
N LEU A 116 -15.71 12.70 -2.49
CA LEU A 116 -16.99 12.00 -2.62
C LEU A 116 -17.97 12.79 -3.51
N LEU A 117 -17.91 14.11 -3.46
CA LEU A 117 -18.73 14.98 -4.28
C LEU A 117 -18.25 14.95 -5.74
N ARG A 118 -19.02 14.36 -6.63
CA ARG A 118 -18.73 14.31 -8.06
C ARG A 118 -19.20 15.58 -8.80
N ALA A 119 -20.44 15.99 -8.54
CA ALA A 119 -21.05 17.13 -9.18
C ALA A 119 -22.24 17.64 -8.37
N ILE A 120 -22.62 18.89 -8.60
CA ILE A 120 -23.81 19.52 -8.04
C ILE A 120 -24.75 19.84 -9.20
N GLN A 121 -25.97 19.32 -9.18
CA GLN A 121 -27.03 19.75 -10.10
C GLN A 121 -27.82 20.88 -9.44
N ARG A 122 -27.87 22.04 -10.09
CA ARG A 122 -28.60 23.20 -9.61
C ARG A 122 -30.09 23.14 -10.05
N ALA A 123 -30.93 23.96 -9.42
CA ALA A 123 -32.36 23.99 -9.71
C ALA A 123 -32.69 24.42 -11.17
N ASP A 124 -31.81 25.16 -11.83
CA ASP A 124 -31.91 25.53 -13.24
C ASP A 124 -31.49 24.43 -14.21
N GLY A 125 -31.10 23.24 -13.70
CA GLY A 125 -30.64 22.10 -14.49
C GLY A 125 -29.15 22.12 -14.83
N SER A 126 -28.43 23.19 -14.53
CA SER A 126 -26.98 23.24 -14.75
C SER A 126 -26.23 22.27 -13.84
N ILE A 127 -25.09 21.72 -14.34
CA ILE A 127 -24.25 20.78 -13.62
C ILE A 127 -22.87 21.40 -13.41
N GLU A 128 -22.51 21.58 -12.15
CA GLU A 128 -21.18 22.00 -11.75
C GLU A 128 -20.35 20.77 -11.35
N GLN A 129 -19.34 20.44 -12.15
CA GLN A 129 -18.43 19.30 -11.90
C GLN A 129 -17.40 19.68 -10.82
N ASN A 130 -17.18 18.78 -9.87
CA ASN A 130 -16.10 18.94 -8.88
C ASN A 130 -14.76 18.46 -9.46
N ASN A 131 -14.22 19.21 -10.40
CA ASN A 131 -12.95 18.90 -11.03
C ASN A 131 -11.79 19.34 -10.13
N LYS A 132 -10.98 18.39 -9.68
CA LYS A 132 -9.77 18.69 -8.92
C LYS A 132 -8.59 18.95 -9.86
N PRO A 133 -7.70 19.92 -9.54
CA PRO A 133 -6.52 20.18 -10.34
C PRO A 133 -5.60 18.96 -10.36
N LYS A 134 -4.92 18.73 -11.50
CA LYS A 134 -3.91 17.68 -11.64
C LYS A 134 -2.53 18.28 -11.38
N GLU A 135 -1.94 17.98 -10.23
CA GLU A 135 -0.58 18.38 -9.88
C GLU A 135 0.36 17.18 -10.05
N LYS A 136 1.40 17.36 -10.85
CA LYS A 136 2.43 16.33 -11.05
C LYS A 136 3.48 16.42 -9.96
N ILE A 137 3.97 15.28 -9.50
CA ILE A 137 5.11 15.20 -8.59
C ILE A 137 6.38 15.39 -9.41
N ASP A 138 7.01 16.56 -9.35
CA ASP A 138 8.05 17.02 -10.27
C ASP A 138 9.29 16.11 -10.37
N TRP A 139 9.70 15.49 -9.25
CA TRP A 139 10.91 14.67 -9.20
C TRP A 139 10.68 13.23 -9.67
N VAL A 140 9.41 12.83 -9.86
CA VAL A 140 9.06 11.46 -10.25
C VAL A 140 9.31 11.28 -11.74
N LYS A 141 10.12 10.27 -12.06
CA LYS A 141 10.37 9.84 -13.44
C LYS A 141 9.53 8.63 -13.78
N GLU A 142 9.14 8.53 -15.04
CA GLU A 142 8.35 7.41 -15.54
C GLU A 142 9.05 6.06 -15.36
N GLU A 143 10.38 6.02 -15.50
CA GLU A 143 11.18 4.81 -15.28
C GLU A 143 11.02 4.25 -13.85
N TYR A 144 10.90 5.13 -12.83
CA TYR A 144 10.69 4.71 -11.43
C TYR A 144 9.30 4.10 -11.24
N LEU A 145 8.28 4.75 -11.80
CA LEU A 145 6.90 4.26 -11.74
C LEU A 145 6.76 2.91 -12.44
N ASN A 146 7.38 2.77 -13.62
CA ASN A 146 7.36 1.55 -14.41
C ASN A 146 8.04 0.38 -13.67
N ALA A 147 9.18 0.61 -13.00
CA ALA A 147 9.82 -0.41 -12.19
C ALA A 147 8.94 -0.89 -11.05
N VAL A 148 8.23 0.04 -10.36
CA VAL A 148 7.27 -0.33 -9.30
C VAL A 148 6.08 -1.09 -9.86
N LYS A 149 5.45 -0.61 -10.95
CA LYS A 149 4.32 -1.30 -11.61
C LYS A 149 4.68 -2.71 -12.04
N LYS A 150 5.88 -2.91 -12.64
CA LYS A 150 6.40 -4.24 -13.01
C LYS A 150 6.57 -5.14 -11.79
N GLY A 151 7.15 -4.63 -10.70
CA GLY A 151 7.28 -5.37 -9.45
C GLY A 151 5.92 -5.78 -8.87
N MET A 152 4.91 -4.90 -8.92
CA MET A 152 3.54 -5.18 -8.50
C MET A 152 2.85 -6.21 -9.43
N ARG A 153 3.11 -6.17 -10.74
CA ARG A 153 2.62 -7.19 -11.68
C ARG A 153 3.22 -8.55 -11.35
N ARG A 154 4.53 -8.60 -11.15
CA ARG A 154 5.24 -9.83 -10.76
C ARG A 154 4.77 -10.37 -9.40
N ASN A 155 4.36 -9.53 -8.46
CA ASN A 155 3.78 -10.02 -7.18
C ASN A 155 2.53 -10.88 -7.42
N VAL A 156 1.71 -10.54 -8.42
CA VAL A 156 0.54 -11.33 -8.82
C VAL A 156 0.91 -12.58 -9.61
N LEU A 157 1.98 -12.54 -10.42
CA LEU A 157 2.38 -13.67 -11.25
C LEU A 157 3.14 -14.76 -10.48
N GLU A 158 4.07 -14.35 -9.63
CA GLU A 158 5.03 -15.26 -8.97
C GLU A 158 5.19 -15.01 -7.46
N GLY A 159 4.68 -13.89 -6.95
CA GLY A 159 4.82 -13.48 -5.55
C GLY A 159 3.67 -13.91 -4.66
N SER A 160 3.49 -13.18 -3.55
CA SER A 160 2.49 -13.48 -2.53
C SER A 160 1.03 -13.25 -2.95
N GLY A 161 0.79 -12.48 -4.04
CA GLY A 161 -0.55 -12.27 -4.59
C GLY A 161 -1.06 -13.38 -5.51
N ARG A 162 -0.21 -14.31 -5.95
CA ARG A 162 -0.46 -15.23 -7.08
C ARG A 162 -1.70 -16.12 -6.96
N PHE A 163 -2.12 -16.50 -5.76
CA PHE A 163 -3.17 -17.50 -5.59
C PHE A 163 -4.58 -16.97 -5.82
N TYR A 164 -4.85 -15.73 -5.43
CA TYR A 164 -6.22 -15.18 -5.42
C TYR A 164 -6.37 -13.87 -6.19
N ALA A 165 -5.27 -13.21 -6.57
CA ALA A 165 -5.33 -11.93 -7.27
C ALA A 165 -5.69 -12.06 -8.76
N ALA A 166 -5.40 -13.20 -9.38
CA ALA A 166 -5.65 -13.40 -10.81
C ALA A 166 -7.15 -13.37 -11.13
N ILE A 167 -7.49 -12.61 -12.17
CA ILE A 167 -8.84 -12.53 -12.74
C ILE A 167 -8.75 -13.02 -14.19
N PRO A 168 -9.59 -13.96 -14.65
CA PRO A 168 -9.59 -14.39 -16.06
C PRO A 168 -9.70 -13.17 -16.99
N ASP A 169 -8.89 -13.13 -18.05
CA ASP A 169 -8.88 -12.10 -19.09
C ASP A 169 -8.56 -10.67 -18.63
N ILE A 170 -8.11 -10.49 -17.38
CA ILE A 170 -7.71 -9.18 -16.86
C ILE A 170 -6.32 -9.30 -16.22
N GLU A 171 -5.40 -8.50 -16.69
CA GLU A 171 -4.10 -8.37 -16.04
C GLU A 171 -4.21 -7.53 -14.77
N VAL A 172 -3.91 -8.13 -13.62
CA VAL A 172 -3.91 -7.47 -12.32
C VAL A 172 -2.48 -7.26 -11.84
N ALA A 173 -2.21 -6.13 -11.26
CA ALA A 173 -0.99 -5.86 -10.52
C ALA A 173 -1.33 -5.46 -9.08
N GLY A 174 -0.51 -5.82 -8.10
CA GLY A 174 -0.79 -5.50 -6.71
C GLY A 174 0.37 -5.78 -5.78
N LYS A 175 0.22 -5.39 -4.52
CA LYS A 175 1.21 -5.62 -3.47
C LYS A 175 0.52 -5.98 -2.16
N THR A 176 0.92 -7.11 -1.62
CA THR A 176 0.51 -7.57 -0.29
C THR A 176 1.33 -6.90 0.80
N GLY A 177 0.70 -6.62 1.93
CA GLY A 177 1.36 -6.23 3.16
C GLY A 177 0.75 -6.99 4.34
N THR A 178 1.58 -7.37 5.30
CA THR A 178 1.13 -7.98 6.55
C THR A 178 1.72 -7.15 7.68
N ALA A 179 0.87 -6.37 8.34
CA ALA A 179 1.29 -5.53 9.46
C ALA A 179 1.16 -6.32 10.76
N GLN A 180 2.26 -6.38 11.52
CA GLN A 180 2.28 -7.07 12.82
C GLN A 180 1.35 -6.38 13.81
N ASN A 181 0.63 -7.18 14.58
CA ASN A 181 -0.20 -6.71 15.69
C ASN A 181 0.18 -7.49 16.96
N PRO A 182 0.77 -6.83 17.98
CA PRO A 182 1.16 -7.50 19.21
C PRO A 182 -0.02 -7.97 20.07
N LEU A 183 -1.25 -7.51 19.77
CA LEU A 183 -2.46 -7.81 20.54
C LEU A 183 -3.40 -8.83 19.86
N GLY A 184 -2.97 -9.44 18.74
CA GLY A 184 -3.80 -10.39 18.00
C GLY A 184 -3.16 -10.82 16.69
N PHE A 185 -3.98 -11.33 15.78
CA PHE A 185 -3.50 -11.67 14.44
C PHE A 185 -2.98 -10.45 13.70
N SER A 186 -2.01 -10.64 12.82
CA SER A 186 -1.52 -9.60 11.91
C SER A 186 -2.67 -9.00 11.09
N HIS A 187 -2.52 -7.76 10.66
CA HIS A 187 -3.46 -7.10 9.76
C HIS A 187 -3.09 -7.37 8.30
N GLY A 188 -4.08 -7.78 7.51
CA GLY A 188 -3.89 -8.02 6.08
C GLY A 188 -4.08 -6.75 5.25
N TRP A 189 -3.07 -6.37 4.46
CA TRP A 189 -3.10 -5.25 3.52
C TRP A 189 -2.92 -5.73 2.09
N TYR A 190 -3.73 -5.22 1.19
CA TYR A 190 -3.49 -5.41 -0.24
C TYR A 190 -3.91 -4.17 -1.01
N THR A 191 -3.00 -3.64 -1.84
CA THR A 191 -3.32 -2.61 -2.82
C THR A 191 -3.06 -3.16 -4.21
N SER A 192 -3.98 -2.88 -5.12
CA SER A 192 -3.96 -3.44 -6.48
C SER A 192 -4.58 -2.48 -7.48
N PHE A 193 -4.27 -2.69 -8.74
CA PHE A 193 -4.87 -1.96 -9.85
C PHE A 193 -5.06 -2.88 -11.05
N ALA A 194 -6.00 -2.53 -11.89
CA ALA A 194 -6.31 -3.26 -13.10
C ALA A 194 -7.03 -2.37 -14.15
N PRO A 195 -6.90 -2.67 -15.46
CA PRO A 195 -5.88 -3.53 -16.06
C PRO A 195 -4.45 -3.06 -15.77
N ALA A 196 -3.45 -3.95 -15.79
CA ALA A 196 -2.10 -3.59 -15.36
C ALA A 196 -1.37 -2.64 -16.34
N ASP A 197 -1.69 -2.72 -17.62
CA ASP A 197 -1.13 -1.89 -18.70
C ASP A 197 -1.83 -0.54 -18.84
N ASN A 198 -3.15 -0.50 -18.62
CA ASN A 198 -3.97 0.72 -18.68
C ASN A 198 -4.90 0.79 -17.46
N PRO A 199 -4.42 1.18 -16.27
CA PRO A 199 -5.18 1.13 -15.04
C PRO A 199 -6.43 2.01 -15.05
N GLU A 200 -7.59 1.39 -14.78
CA GLU A 200 -8.87 2.08 -14.67
C GLU A 200 -9.31 2.24 -13.21
N ILE A 201 -8.84 1.34 -12.34
CA ILE A 201 -9.21 1.33 -10.93
C ILE A 201 -8.04 0.91 -10.04
N VAL A 202 -7.94 1.54 -8.88
CA VAL A 202 -7.12 1.10 -7.75
C VAL A 202 -8.03 0.62 -6.63
N VAL A 203 -7.73 -0.54 -6.06
CA VAL A 203 -8.43 -1.09 -4.90
C VAL A 203 -7.42 -1.35 -3.79
N THR A 204 -7.68 -0.75 -2.62
CA THR A 204 -6.93 -1.03 -1.40
C THR A 204 -7.84 -1.65 -0.36
N VAL A 205 -7.46 -2.82 0.15
CA VAL A 205 -8.18 -3.56 1.19
C VAL A 205 -7.30 -3.65 2.42
N PHE A 206 -7.89 -3.33 3.56
CA PHE A 206 -7.32 -3.50 4.89
C PHE A 206 -8.27 -4.35 5.73
N LEU A 207 -7.76 -5.43 6.29
CA LEU A 207 -8.52 -6.31 7.18
C LEU A 207 -7.79 -6.43 8.51
N GLU A 208 -8.43 -5.95 9.56
CA GLU A 208 -7.90 -6.05 10.92
C GLU A 208 -7.95 -7.49 11.42
N ASN A 209 -6.85 -7.91 12.05
CA ASN A 209 -6.76 -9.24 12.69
C ASN A 209 -7.10 -10.42 11.76
N ALA A 210 -6.79 -10.28 10.48
CA ALA A 210 -7.13 -11.28 9.47
C ALA A 210 -5.94 -12.17 9.03
N GLY A 211 -4.78 -12.02 9.67
CA GLY A 211 -3.57 -12.77 9.33
C GLY A 211 -2.95 -12.34 8.01
N PHE A 212 -2.42 -13.29 7.26
CA PHE A 212 -1.73 -12.98 5.99
C PHE A 212 -2.64 -12.38 4.93
N ALA A 213 -2.20 -11.28 4.34
CA ALA A 213 -2.92 -10.60 3.26
C ALA A 213 -3.21 -11.51 2.05
N SER A 214 -2.31 -12.45 1.74
CA SER A 214 -2.44 -13.37 0.60
C SER A 214 -3.71 -14.22 0.63
N ILE A 215 -4.22 -14.52 1.82
CA ILE A 215 -5.41 -15.35 2.03
C ILE A 215 -6.62 -14.54 2.54
N SER A 216 -6.44 -13.30 2.95
CA SER A 216 -7.49 -12.45 3.51
C SER A 216 -7.83 -11.25 2.60
N ALA A 217 -6.95 -10.27 2.48
CA ALA A 217 -7.20 -9.03 1.74
C ALA A 217 -7.16 -9.22 0.21
N VAL A 218 -6.30 -10.11 -0.31
CA VAL A 218 -6.18 -10.38 -1.76
C VAL A 218 -7.47 -10.91 -2.37
N PRO A 219 -8.14 -11.95 -1.82
CA PRO A 219 -9.41 -12.44 -2.34
C PRO A 219 -10.48 -11.35 -2.45
N VAL A 220 -10.62 -10.54 -1.41
CA VAL A 220 -11.62 -9.45 -1.36
C VAL A 220 -11.35 -8.42 -2.45
N ALA A 221 -10.10 -7.92 -2.55
CA ALA A 221 -9.74 -6.94 -3.58
C ALA A 221 -9.96 -7.50 -4.99
N SER A 222 -9.63 -8.76 -5.22
CA SER A 222 -9.81 -9.42 -6.50
C SER A 222 -11.28 -9.52 -6.94
N LEU A 223 -12.19 -9.79 -6.00
CA LEU A 223 -13.64 -9.78 -6.26
C LEU A 223 -14.16 -8.36 -6.56
N ILE A 224 -13.66 -7.34 -5.86
CA ILE A 224 -14.02 -5.94 -6.12
C ILE A 224 -13.57 -5.51 -7.52
N LEU A 225 -12.32 -5.83 -7.91
CA LEU A 225 -11.81 -5.56 -9.25
C LEU A 225 -12.63 -6.25 -10.32
N GLU A 226 -12.96 -7.54 -10.15
CA GLU A 226 -13.78 -8.29 -11.09
C GLU A 226 -15.17 -7.68 -11.23
N LYS A 227 -15.82 -7.34 -10.11
CA LYS A 227 -17.14 -6.70 -10.13
C LYS A 227 -17.13 -5.38 -10.87
N TYR A 228 -16.11 -4.55 -10.64
CA TYR A 228 -16.00 -3.24 -11.27
C TYR A 228 -15.76 -3.35 -12.79
N LEU A 229 -14.80 -4.19 -13.20
CA LEU A 229 -14.36 -4.28 -14.60
C LEU A 229 -15.27 -5.15 -15.48
N LYS A 230 -15.94 -6.15 -14.92
CA LYS A 230 -16.84 -7.06 -15.65
C LYS A 230 -18.33 -6.84 -15.37
N GLY A 231 -18.66 -5.95 -14.43
CA GLY A 231 -20.04 -5.72 -14.02
C GLY A 231 -20.62 -6.80 -13.10
N GLU A 232 -20.03 -7.99 -13.06
CA GLU A 232 -20.46 -9.14 -12.27
C GLU A 232 -19.25 -9.92 -11.73
N VAL A 233 -19.48 -10.75 -10.72
CA VAL A 233 -18.48 -11.70 -10.21
C VAL A 233 -18.88 -13.09 -10.72
N LYS A 234 -17.94 -13.79 -11.37
CA LYS A 234 -18.16 -15.16 -11.90
C LYS A 234 -17.42 -16.24 -11.08
N ARG A 235 -16.60 -15.83 -10.13
CA ARG A 235 -15.81 -16.74 -9.29
C ARG A 235 -16.54 -17.07 -7.99
N ASP A 236 -17.69 -17.76 -8.08
CA ASP A 236 -18.51 -18.14 -6.91
C ASP A 236 -17.71 -18.90 -5.85
N TRP A 237 -16.75 -19.70 -6.27
CA TRP A 237 -15.86 -20.41 -5.36
C TRP A 237 -15.05 -19.44 -4.48
N LEU A 238 -14.63 -18.27 -5.03
CA LEU A 238 -13.88 -17.26 -4.29
C LEU A 238 -14.81 -16.44 -3.39
N VAL A 239 -16.04 -16.19 -3.82
CA VAL A 239 -17.09 -15.59 -2.98
C VAL A 239 -17.34 -16.48 -1.75
N ASN A 240 -17.57 -17.77 -1.97
CA ASN A 240 -17.77 -18.73 -0.88
C ASN A 240 -16.54 -18.82 0.06
N TYR A 241 -15.33 -18.76 -0.51
CA TYR A 241 -14.12 -18.71 0.29
C TYR A 241 -14.09 -17.48 1.21
N VAL A 242 -14.39 -16.29 0.68
CA VAL A 242 -14.39 -15.03 1.45
C VAL A 242 -15.47 -15.03 2.52
N LEU A 243 -16.68 -15.49 2.22
CA LEU A 243 -17.81 -15.53 3.16
C LEU A 243 -17.58 -16.51 4.33
N ASN A 244 -16.79 -17.55 4.11
CA ASN A 244 -16.46 -18.56 5.13
C ASN A 244 -15.03 -18.42 5.66
N PHE A 245 -14.37 -17.30 5.38
CA PHE A 245 -12.99 -17.08 5.82
C PHE A 245 -12.90 -16.99 7.35
N VAL A 246 -12.00 -17.77 7.92
CA VAL A 246 -11.63 -17.71 9.33
C VAL A 246 -10.14 -17.40 9.43
N PRO A 247 -9.74 -16.35 10.15
CA PRO A 247 -8.33 -16.04 10.37
C PRO A 247 -7.60 -17.24 11.01
N LYS A 248 -6.36 -17.48 10.57
CA LYS A 248 -5.50 -18.51 11.15
C LYS A 248 -4.30 -17.88 11.82
N GLU A 249 -3.87 -18.46 12.94
CA GLU A 249 -2.65 -18.04 13.63
C GLU A 249 -1.42 -18.17 12.72
N ASP A 250 -0.56 -17.17 12.84
CA ASP A 250 0.76 -17.18 12.23
C ASP A 250 1.72 -17.94 13.15
N ASN A 251 1.84 -19.25 12.98
CA ASN A 251 2.76 -20.07 13.74
C ASN A 251 4.25 -19.69 13.52
N SER A 252 4.55 -18.74 12.64
CA SER A 252 5.94 -18.26 12.41
C SER A 252 6.45 -17.37 13.54
N GLN A 253 5.59 -16.83 14.39
CA GLN A 253 5.99 -16.01 15.55
C GLN A 253 6.19 -16.82 16.84
N ALA A 254 5.68 -18.04 16.93
CA ALA A 254 5.81 -18.87 18.14
C ALA A 254 7.26 -19.34 18.41
N SER A 255 8.17 -19.21 17.45
CA SER A 255 9.58 -19.63 17.59
C SER A 255 10.53 -18.55 18.11
N ALA A 256 10.07 -17.28 18.24
CA ALA A 256 10.92 -16.18 18.71
C ALA A 256 10.82 -15.92 20.23
N SER A 257 9.83 -16.50 20.92
CA SER A 257 9.58 -16.24 22.34
C SER A 257 10.02 -17.36 23.30
N VAL A 258 10.83 -18.35 22.84
CA VAL A 258 11.26 -19.50 23.65
C VAL A 258 12.75 -19.45 24.01
N ASN A 259 13.47 -18.38 23.70
CA ASN A 259 14.88 -18.20 24.12
C ASN A 259 15.07 -16.83 24.78
N GLU A 260 14.48 -16.62 25.94
CA GLU A 260 14.92 -15.71 26.98
C GLU A 260 15.19 -16.46 28.27
#